data_dd3ea3956d9af98cb23895b47735464e
#
_entry.id   dd3ea3956d9af98cb23895b47735464e
#
_cell.length_a   1.000
_cell.length_b   1.000
_cell.length_c   1.000
_cell.angle_alpha   90.00
_cell.angle_beta   90.00
_cell.angle_gamma   90.00
#
_symmetry.space_group_name_H-M   'P 1'
#
loop_
_entity.id
_entity.type
_entity.pdbx_description
1 polymer ?
#
loop_
_entity_poly.entity_id
_entity_poly.type
_entity_poly.pdbx_seq_one_letter_code
_entity_poly.pdbx_strand_id
1 'polypeptide(L)'
;MKKYSLVGLFVVILLTILVATYFYFLDIVYEDKTVAEEVKTFSALKTAVEQPVAVYAKSDVLRTKNDQYKALLQELGMEADVTINKEKLTIQGGIHDTYSYLLLKRLLDVVKNDNVELVSSCIGQGCTGDEFGFAITIHPYVLKIPQ
;
A
#
# COMPACT_ATOMS: atom_id res chain seq x y z
N MET A 1 28.05 -37.61 55.23
CA MET A 1 26.68 -37.54 54.71
C MET A 1 26.27 -36.20 54.05
N LYS A 2 26.87 -35.02 54.34
CA LYS A 2 26.48 -33.73 53.74
C LYS A 2 26.80 -33.50 52.27
N LYS A 3 27.80 -34.17 51.68
CA LYS A 3 28.22 -33.98 50.28
C LYS A 3 27.20 -34.55 49.24
N TYR A 4 26.53 -35.64 49.55
CA TYR A 4 25.56 -36.25 48.64
C TYR A 4 24.21 -35.49 48.62
N SER A 5 23.87 -34.78 49.67
CA SER A 5 22.69 -33.91 49.70
C SER A 5 22.80 -32.73 48.72
N LEU A 6 23.98 -32.16 48.58
CA LEU A 6 24.24 -31.00 47.71
C LEU A 6 24.19 -31.38 46.23
N VAL A 7 24.75 -32.57 45.88
CA VAL A 7 24.70 -33.11 44.52
C VAL A 7 23.26 -33.48 44.12
N GLY A 8 22.49 -34.08 45.05
CA GLY A 8 21.09 -34.40 44.81
C GLY A 8 20.23 -33.13 44.55
N LEU A 9 20.47 -32.07 45.34
CA LEU A 9 19.79 -30.78 45.12
C LEU A 9 20.08 -30.18 43.74
N PHE A 10 21.34 -30.24 43.33
CA PHE A 10 21.78 -29.72 42.03
C PHE A 10 21.11 -30.46 40.86
N VAL A 11 21.03 -31.79 40.94
CA VAL A 11 20.38 -32.64 39.95
C VAL A 11 18.87 -32.32 39.84
N VAL A 12 18.20 -32.09 40.97
CA VAL A 12 16.77 -31.72 40.97
C VAL A 12 16.54 -30.36 40.32
N ILE A 13 17.40 -29.36 40.62
CA ILE A 13 17.29 -28.03 40.01
C ILE A 13 17.52 -28.11 38.49
N LEU A 14 18.50 -28.89 38.04
CA LEU A 14 18.80 -29.06 36.61
C LEU A 14 17.66 -29.75 35.87
N LEU A 15 17.02 -30.75 36.47
CA LEU A 15 15.83 -31.42 35.94
C LEU A 15 14.62 -30.49 35.85
N THR A 16 14.41 -29.65 36.86
CA THR A 16 13.28 -28.68 36.81
C THR A 16 13.47 -27.62 35.73
N ILE A 17 14.69 -27.13 35.53
CA ILE A 17 15.02 -26.20 34.42
C ILE A 17 14.78 -26.87 33.07
N LEU A 18 15.24 -28.10 32.86
CA LEU A 18 15.04 -28.86 31.62
C LEU A 18 13.55 -29.09 31.31
N VAL A 19 12.75 -29.44 32.31
CA VAL A 19 11.30 -29.60 32.14
C VAL A 19 10.62 -28.26 31.80
N ALA A 20 10.98 -27.18 32.51
CA ALA A 20 10.42 -25.86 32.24
C ALA A 20 10.78 -25.35 30.81
N THR A 21 12.01 -25.54 30.36
CA THR A 21 12.43 -25.16 28.98
C THR A 21 11.73 -26.03 27.92
N TYR A 22 11.49 -27.30 28.21
CA TYR A 22 10.74 -28.18 27.29
C TYR A 22 9.28 -27.74 27.13
N PHE A 23 8.59 -27.42 28.22
CA PHE A 23 7.22 -26.90 28.14
C PHE A 23 7.15 -25.54 27.47
N TYR A 24 8.08 -24.64 27.73
CA TYR A 24 8.17 -23.35 27.07
C TYR A 24 8.37 -23.50 25.56
N PHE A 25 9.22 -24.44 25.13
CA PHE A 25 9.44 -24.73 23.72
C PHE A 25 8.20 -25.35 23.05
N LEU A 26 7.47 -26.22 23.74
CA LEU A 26 6.21 -26.77 23.25
C LEU A 26 5.14 -25.71 23.04
N ASP A 27 5.03 -24.74 23.97
CA ASP A 27 4.07 -23.64 23.88
C ASP A 27 4.36 -22.77 22.65
N ILE A 28 5.61 -22.39 22.42
CA ILE A 28 6.02 -21.62 21.23
C ILE A 28 5.72 -22.38 19.94
N VAL A 29 6.00 -23.67 19.88
CA VAL A 29 5.74 -24.49 18.68
C VAL A 29 4.22 -24.68 18.44
N TYR A 30 3.42 -24.67 19.51
CA TYR A 30 1.96 -24.77 19.40
C TYR A 30 1.33 -23.47 18.90
N GLU A 31 1.79 -22.30 19.40
CA GLU A 31 1.37 -20.99 18.91
C GLU A 31 1.72 -20.78 17.43
N ASP A 32 2.92 -21.18 17.00
CA ASP A 32 3.35 -21.08 15.59
C ASP A 32 2.46 -21.92 14.65
N LYS A 33 2.00 -23.08 15.07
CA LYS A 33 1.10 -23.91 14.27
C LYS A 33 -0.30 -23.32 14.16
N THR A 34 -0.84 -22.76 15.24
CA THR A 34 -2.17 -22.14 15.22
C THR A 34 -2.17 -20.87 14.35
N VAL A 35 -1.14 -20.04 14.44
CA VAL A 35 -0.97 -18.86 13.57
C VAL A 35 -0.82 -19.27 12.10
N ALA A 36 -0.08 -20.33 11.80
CA ALA A 36 0.07 -20.82 10.43
C ALA A 36 -1.24 -21.38 9.83
N GLU A 37 -2.10 -22.01 10.64
CA GLU A 37 -3.43 -22.44 10.21
C GLU A 37 -4.41 -21.26 10.03
N GLU A 38 -4.37 -20.26 10.92
CA GLU A 38 -5.17 -19.05 10.75
C GLU A 38 -4.75 -18.25 9.51
N VAL A 39 -3.47 -18.11 9.22
CA VAL A 39 -2.97 -17.48 8.00
C VAL A 39 -3.41 -18.26 6.75
N LYS A 40 -3.43 -19.59 6.78
CA LYS A 40 -3.94 -20.40 5.67
C LYS A 40 -5.44 -20.24 5.46
N THR A 41 -6.23 -20.24 6.53
CA THR A 41 -7.69 -20.01 6.43
C THR A 41 -7.99 -18.59 5.97
N PHE A 42 -7.24 -17.59 6.43
CA PHE A 42 -7.38 -16.22 5.98
C PHE A 42 -6.98 -16.04 4.51
N SER A 43 -5.94 -16.71 4.04
CA SER A 43 -5.54 -16.69 2.63
C SER A 43 -6.55 -17.42 1.73
N ALA A 44 -7.16 -18.51 2.21
CA ALA A 44 -8.23 -19.21 1.50
C ALA A 44 -9.53 -18.38 1.44
N LEU A 45 -9.89 -17.68 2.52
CA LEU A 45 -11.01 -16.73 2.53
C LEU A 45 -10.75 -15.55 1.60
N LYS A 46 -9.53 -15.03 1.55
CA LYS A 46 -9.15 -13.92 0.66
C LYS A 46 -9.19 -14.31 -0.83
N THR A 47 -8.91 -15.57 -1.15
CA THR A 47 -9.06 -16.11 -2.53
C THR A 47 -10.50 -16.46 -2.88
N ALA A 48 -11.36 -16.76 -1.89
CA ALA A 48 -12.79 -17.04 -2.10
C ALA A 48 -13.65 -15.77 -2.19
N VAL A 49 -13.17 -14.62 -1.69
CA VAL A 49 -13.79 -13.31 -1.96
C VAL A 49 -13.45 -12.97 -3.41
N GLU A 50 -14.42 -13.05 -4.30
CA GLU A 50 -14.31 -12.64 -5.69
C GLU A 50 -13.65 -11.25 -5.74
N GLN A 51 -12.43 -11.20 -6.28
CA GLN A 51 -11.69 -9.94 -6.35
C GLN A 51 -12.48 -8.98 -7.24
N PRO A 52 -12.72 -7.75 -6.79
CA PRO A 52 -13.42 -6.77 -7.61
C PRO A 52 -12.62 -6.56 -8.90
N VAL A 53 -13.29 -6.75 -10.03
CA VAL A 53 -12.67 -6.55 -11.34
C VAL A 53 -12.66 -5.07 -11.65
N ALA A 54 -11.49 -4.53 -11.98
CA ALA A 54 -11.37 -3.16 -12.47
C ALA A 54 -12.03 -3.06 -13.85
N VAL A 55 -13.06 -2.23 -13.96
CA VAL A 55 -13.69 -1.88 -15.25
C VAL A 55 -13.35 -0.44 -15.56
N TYR A 56 -12.67 -0.23 -16.68
CA TYR A 56 -12.24 1.11 -17.09
C TYR A 56 -13.44 2.04 -17.29
N ALA A 57 -13.25 3.28 -16.93
CA ALA A 57 -14.32 4.26 -16.81
C ALA A 57 -14.83 4.71 -18.19
N LYS A 58 -16.16 4.79 -18.33
CA LYS A 58 -16.80 5.40 -19.49
C LYS A 58 -16.60 6.94 -19.48
N SER A 59 -16.90 7.59 -20.59
CA SER A 59 -16.71 9.03 -20.82
C SER A 59 -17.24 9.94 -19.70
N ASP A 60 -18.36 9.59 -19.09
CA ASP A 60 -18.99 10.39 -18.03
C ASP A 60 -18.17 10.39 -16.74
N VAL A 61 -17.58 9.23 -16.38
CA VAL A 61 -16.70 9.12 -15.22
C VAL A 61 -15.40 9.87 -15.46
N LEU A 62 -14.87 9.84 -16.69
CA LEU A 62 -13.70 10.61 -17.08
C LEU A 62 -13.91 12.12 -16.93
N ARG A 63 -15.06 12.64 -17.35
CA ARG A 63 -15.42 14.05 -17.17
C ARG A 63 -15.50 14.41 -15.70
N THR A 64 -16.23 13.63 -14.91
CA THR A 64 -16.33 13.86 -13.47
C THR A 64 -14.97 13.86 -12.79
N LYS A 65 -14.09 12.92 -13.13
CA LYS A 65 -12.71 12.87 -12.60
C LYS A 65 -11.88 14.05 -13.05
N ASN A 66 -11.98 14.46 -14.32
CA ASN A 66 -11.31 15.66 -14.82
C ASN A 66 -11.71 16.91 -14.02
N ASP A 67 -13.01 17.10 -13.76
CA ASP A 67 -13.48 18.24 -12.99
C ASP A 67 -13.05 18.17 -11.52
N GLN A 68 -13.02 16.97 -10.93
CA GLN A 68 -12.47 16.75 -9.58
C GLN A 68 -10.98 17.11 -9.49
N TYR A 69 -10.16 16.67 -10.44
CA TYR A 69 -8.73 17.01 -10.45
C TYR A 69 -8.47 18.49 -10.73
N LYS A 70 -9.26 19.12 -11.59
CA LYS A 70 -9.19 20.59 -11.79
C LYS A 70 -9.52 21.35 -10.52
N ALA A 71 -10.58 20.98 -9.83
CA ALA A 71 -10.94 21.60 -8.56
C ALA A 71 -9.86 21.39 -7.49
N LEU A 72 -9.29 20.18 -7.41
CA LEU A 72 -8.18 19.88 -6.49
C LEU A 72 -6.95 20.72 -6.78
N LEU A 73 -6.57 20.89 -8.05
CA LEU A 73 -5.43 21.71 -8.43
C LEU A 73 -5.63 23.18 -8.08
N GLN A 74 -6.84 23.71 -8.27
CA GLN A 74 -7.22 25.05 -7.85
C GLN A 74 -7.16 25.22 -6.32
N GLU A 75 -7.68 24.24 -5.57
CA GLU A 75 -7.63 24.22 -4.11
C GLU A 75 -6.19 24.19 -3.58
N LEU A 76 -5.32 23.42 -4.24
CA LEU A 76 -3.89 23.36 -3.93
C LEU A 76 -3.13 24.63 -4.36
N GLY A 77 -3.72 25.51 -5.17
CA GLY A 77 -3.05 26.67 -5.76
C GLY A 77 -1.93 26.26 -6.74
N MET A 78 -2.10 25.14 -7.43
CA MET A 78 -1.10 24.55 -8.32
C MET A 78 -1.39 24.95 -9.77
N GLU A 79 -0.41 25.53 -10.45
CA GLU A 79 -0.48 25.84 -11.88
C GLU A 79 -0.23 24.56 -12.68
N ALA A 80 -1.30 23.84 -12.95
CA ALA A 80 -1.27 22.60 -13.73
C ALA A 80 -2.54 22.42 -14.54
N ASP A 81 -2.41 21.75 -15.69
CA ASP A 81 -3.51 21.47 -16.60
C ASP A 81 -3.93 20.01 -16.52
N VAL A 82 -5.24 19.76 -16.65
CA VAL A 82 -5.80 18.43 -16.77
C VAL A 82 -6.43 18.27 -18.16
N THR A 83 -5.94 17.32 -18.90
CA THR A 83 -6.41 17.02 -20.27
C THR A 83 -6.93 15.60 -20.38
N ILE A 84 -8.00 15.41 -21.15
CA ILE A 84 -8.54 14.09 -21.48
C ILE A 84 -7.99 13.67 -22.83
N ASN A 85 -7.33 12.52 -22.89
CA ASN A 85 -6.87 11.92 -24.13
C ASN A 85 -7.41 10.49 -24.25
N LYS A 86 -8.42 10.29 -25.10
CA LYS A 86 -9.18 9.04 -25.24
C LYS A 86 -9.83 8.64 -23.88
N GLU A 87 -9.28 7.61 -23.23
CA GLU A 87 -9.78 7.08 -21.95
C GLU A 87 -8.86 7.41 -20.77
N LYS A 88 -7.89 8.30 -20.97
CA LYS A 88 -6.87 8.65 -19.98
C LYS A 88 -6.96 10.13 -19.63
N LEU A 89 -6.56 10.44 -18.40
CA LEU A 89 -6.36 11.80 -17.94
C LEU A 89 -4.86 12.06 -17.83
N THR A 90 -4.42 13.19 -18.36
CA THR A 90 -3.04 13.66 -18.20
C THR A 90 -3.07 14.94 -17.39
N ILE A 91 -2.34 14.96 -16.27
CA ILE A 91 -2.13 16.12 -15.40
C ILE A 91 -0.69 16.56 -15.63
N GLN A 92 -0.48 17.80 -16.04
CA GLN A 92 0.83 18.34 -16.33
C GLN A 92 0.99 19.76 -15.80
N GLY A 93 2.18 20.10 -15.33
CA GLY A 93 2.46 21.42 -14.78
C GLY A 93 3.95 21.68 -14.57
N GLY A 94 4.31 22.94 -14.32
CA GLY A 94 5.66 23.36 -13.99
C GLY A 94 6.02 23.09 -12.54
N ILE A 95 7.32 22.92 -12.27
CA ILE A 95 7.89 22.90 -10.93
C ILE A 95 8.93 24.01 -10.87
N HIS A 96 8.57 25.12 -10.23
CA HIS A 96 9.41 26.32 -10.23
C HIS A 96 10.21 26.48 -8.93
N ASP A 97 9.74 25.83 -7.84
CA ASP A 97 10.33 25.96 -6.51
C ASP A 97 10.06 24.73 -5.62
N THR A 98 10.59 24.76 -4.41
CA THR A 98 10.38 23.71 -3.41
C THR A 98 8.90 23.57 -3.02
N TYR A 99 8.13 24.65 -3.06
CA TYR A 99 6.72 24.63 -2.71
C TYR A 99 5.90 23.87 -3.77
N SER A 100 6.12 24.16 -5.05
CA SER A 100 5.51 23.42 -6.18
C SER A 100 5.82 21.92 -6.12
N TYR A 101 7.03 21.55 -5.70
CA TYR A 101 7.42 20.17 -5.49
C TYR A 101 6.62 19.50 -4.33
N LEU A 102 6.40 20.22 -3.23
CA LEU A 102 5.57 19.72 -2.12
C LEU A 102 4.11 19.54 -2.53
N LEU A 103 3.58 20.44 -3.35
CA LEU A 103 2.23 20.33 -3.90
C LEU A 103 2.10 19.11 -4.84
N LEU A 104 3.11 18.86 -5.68
CA LEU A 104 3.16 17.66 -6.52
C LEU A 104 3.14 16.38 -5.68
N LYS A 105 3.91 16.34 -4.59
CA LYS A 105 3.89 15.19 -3.66
C LYS A 105 2.48 14.96 -3.10
N ARG A 106 1.80 16.02 -2.70
CA ARG A 106 0.42 15.96 -2.19
C ARG A 106 -0.57 15.47 -3.25
N LEU A 107 -0.42 15.94 -4.49
CA LEU A 107 -1.19 15.46 -5.64
C LEU A 107 -0.97 13.95 -5.88
N LEU A 108 0.27 13.49 -5.84
CA LEU A 108 0.60 12.07 -6.00
C LEU A 108 -0.01 11.19 -4.89
N ASP A 109 -0.05 11.67 -3.66
CA ASP A 109 -0.70 10.97 -2.54
C ASP A 109 -2.22 10.84 -2.77
N VAL A 110 -2.87 11.87 -3.32
CA VAL A 110 -4.29 11.80 -3.70
C VAL A 110 -4.50 10.81 -4.84
N VAL A 111 -3.71 10.91 -5.90
CA VAL A 111 -3.78 10.01 -7.07
C VAL A 111 -3.58 8.55 -6.64
N LYS A 112 -2.65 8.27 -5.75
CA LYS A 112 -2.38 6.92 -5.24
C LYS A 112 -3.57 6.31 -4.49
N ASN A 113 -4.35 7.12 -3.81
CA ASN A 113 -5.50 6.68 -3.02
C ASN A 113 -6.82 6.71 -3.80
N ASP A 114 -6.80 7.16 -5.05
CA ASP A 114 -7.96 7.16 -5.93
C ASP A 114 -8.06 5.86 -6.75
N ASN A 115 -9.23 5.57 -7.31
CA ASN A 115 -9.45 4.43 -8.20
C ASN A 115 -8.92 4.73 -9.61
N VAL A 116 -7.60 4.81 -9.72
CA VAL A 116 -6.90 5.08 -10.98
C VAL A 116 -5.68 4.19 -11.14
N GLU A 117 -5.41 3.79 -12.36
CA GLU A 117 -4.18 3.12 -12.75
C GLU A 117 -3.17 4.17 -13.24
N LEU A 118 -1.98 4.21 -12.67
CA LEU A 118 -0.90 5.04 -13.16
C LEU A 118 -0.32 4.46 -14.44
N VAL A 119 -0.56 5.12 -15.57
CA VAL A 119 -0.07 4.66 -16.88
C VAL A 119 1.37 5.12 -17.12
N SER A 120 1.66 6.38 -16.82
CA SER A 120 3.00 6.94 -16.94
C SER A 120 3.17 8.13 -16.01
N SER A 121 4.40 8.37 -15.59
CA SER A 121 4.79 9.57 -14.85
C SER A 121 6.14 10.05 -15.35
N CYS A 122 6.28 11.35 -15.49
CA CYS A 122 7.51 12.04 -15.83
C CYS A 122 7.69 13.22 -14.88
N ILE A 123 8.88 13.37 -14.31
CA ILE A 123 9.25 14.50 -13.45
C ILE A 123 10.66 14.94 -13.84
N GLY A 124 10.82 16.17 -14.26
CA GLY A 124 12.12 16.72 -14.64
C GLY A 124 12.10 17.62 -15.87
N GLN A 125 13.27 17.86 -16.44
CA GLN A 125 13.38 18.57 -17.71
C GLN A 125 12.80 17.73 -18.85
N GLY A 126 12.06 18.39 -19.75
CA GLY A 126 11.48 17.76 -20.93
C GLY A 126 10.13 17.06 -20.70
N CYS A 127 9.59 17.07 -19.48
CA CYS A 127 8.26 16.50 -19.21
C CYS A 127 7.12 17.40 -19.71
N THR A 128 7.34 18.71 -19.73
CA THR A 128 6.38 19.75 -20.15
C THR A 128 7.00 20.75 -21.13
N GLY A 129 7.96 20.33 -21.95
CA GLY A 129 8.72 21.18 -22.85
C GLY A 129 10.12 21.50 -22.30
N ASP A 130 10.58 22.75 -22.44
CA ASP A 130 11.94 23.16 -22.05
C ASP A 130 12.10 23.44 -20.56
N GLU A 131 11.01 23.52 -19.81
CA GLU A 131 11.01 23.82 -18.39
C GLU A 131 11.03 22.55 -17.51
N PHE A 132 11.44 22.71 -16.26
CA PHE A 132 11.36 21.64 -15.27
C PHE A 132 9.91 21.48 -14.84
N GLY A 133 9.33 20.33 -15.08
CA GLY A 133 7.92 20.09 -14.83
C GLY A 133 7.58 18.64 -14.52
N PHE A 134 6.30 18.35 -14.51
CA PHE A 134 5.78 16.99 -14.36
C PHE A 134 4.64 16.71 -15.33
N ALA A 135 4.50 15.45 -15.72
CA ALA A 135 3.35 14.94 -16.44
C ALA A 135 2.97 13.57 -15.87
N ILE A 136 1.71 13.42 -15.45
CA ILE A 136 1.16 12.20 -14.86
C ILE A 136 -0.02 11.77 -15.74
N THR A 137 0.05 10.57 -16.30
CA THR A 137 -1.05 10.00 -17.06
C THR A 137 -1.69 8.87 -16.26
N ILE A 138 -2.98 8.98 -16.02
CA ILE A 138 -3.79 8.04 -15.24
C ILE A 138 -4.95 7.52 -16.05
N HIS A 139 -5.38 6.29 -15.76
CA HIS A 139 -6.55 5.65 -16.35
C HIS A 139 -7.56 5.36 -15.21
N PRO A 140 -8.63 6.14 -15.08
CA PRO A 140 -9.65 5.90 -14.07
C PRO A 140 -10.40 4.60 -14.31
N TYR A 141 -10.72 3.88 -13.23
CA TYR A 141 -11.49 2.66 -13.27
C TYR A 141 -12.56 2.64 -12.17
N VAL A 142 -13.56 1.80 -12.34
CA VAL A 142 -14.59 1.52 -11.34
C VAL A 142 -14.46 0.06 -10.94
N LEU A 143 -14.41 -0.21 -9.64
CA LEU A 143 -14.43 -1.57 -9.12
C LEU A 143 -15.85 -2.13 -9.23
N LYS A 144 -16.02 -3.20 -10.00
CA LYS A 144 -17.26 -3.98 -10.04
C LYS A 144 -17.06 -5.26 -9.26
N ILE A 145 -17.95 -5.51 -8.32
CA ILE A 145 -18.07 -6.82 -7.70
C ILE A 145 -18.82 -7.71 -8.70
N PRO A 146 -18.28 -8.85 -9.14
CA PRO A 146 -19.02 -9.81 -9.96
C PRO A 146 -20.30 -10.21 -9.20
N GLN A 147 -21.42 -10.22 -9.90
CA GLN A 147 -22.71 -10.67 -9.34
C GLN A 147 -22.83 -12.19 -9.43
#